data_6c13b92584249db8087d4186e71e3494
#
_entry.id   6c13b92584249db8087d4186e71e3494
#
_cell.length_a   1.000
_cell.length_b   1.000
_cell.length_c   1.000
_cell.angle_alpha   90.00
_cell.angle_beta   90.00
_cell.angle_gamma   90.00
#
_symmetry.space_group_name_H-M   'P 1'
#
loop_
_entity.id
_entity.type
_entity.pdbx_description
1 polymer ?
#
loop_
_entity_poly.entity_id
_entity_poly.type
_entity_poly.pdbx_seq_one_letter_code
_entity_poly.pdbx_strand_id
1 'polypeptide(L)'
;MKDDNCIFCKLANGDIPTNSIYEDDDFKVILDASPASKGHALILPKQHYANIFEIEDETLAKAAKLAKKIMTHEKDVLGCEGYNLVQNNGEVAGQTVFHFHMHLIPRYLNAKNNDILNWSHETFSPEEMAEIRDSLKMQS
;
A
#
# COMPACT_ATOMS: atom_id res chain seq x y z
N MET A 1 4.99 4.42 -17.66
CA MET A 1 4.95 5.79 -18.20
C MET A 1 4.69 6.76 -17.09
N LYS A 2 5.39 7.90 -17.10
CA LYS A 2 5.21 8.94 -16.07
C LYS A 2 4.06 9.87 -16.44
N ASP A 3 3.40 10.43 -15.42
CA ASP A 3 2.37 11.45 -15.59
C ASP A 3 2.88 12.75 -14.95
N ASP A 4 3.03 13.81 -15.75
CA ASP A 4 3.57 15.08 -15.28
C ASP A 4 2.67 15.79 -14.26
N ASN A 5 1.39 15.41 -14.19
CA ASN A 5 0.44 15.98 -13.24
C ASN A 5 0.32 15.15 -11.95
N CYS A 6 1.07 14.05 -11.84
CA CYS A 6 0.99 13.14 -10.70
C CYS A 6 2.10 13.46 -9.70
N ILE A 7 1.69 13.83 -8.47
CA ILE A 7 2.65 14.13 -7.39
C ILE A 7 3.53 12.91 -7.06
N PHE A 8 2.97 11.70 -7.10
CA PHE A 8 3.74 10.49 -6.79
C PHE A 8 4.71 10.11 -7.90
N CYS A 9 4.39 10.42 -9.18
CA CYS A 9 5.38 10.30 -10.25
C CYS A 9 6.57 11.21 -10.00
N LYS A 10 6.30 12.45 -9.57
CA LYS A 10 7.36 13.43 -9.28
C LYS A 10 8.22 13.00 -8.10
N LEU A 11 7.59 12.50 -7.03
CA LEU A 11 8.31 12.00 -5.86
C LEU A 11 9.13 10.75 -6.21
N ALA A 12 8.55 9.82 -6.96
CA ALA A 12 9.20 8.56 -7.32
C ALA A 12 10.40 8.77 -8.25
N ASN A 13 10.35 9.80 -9.10
CA ASN A 13 11.40 10.04 -10.11
C ASN A 13 12.36 11.17 -9.76
N GLY A 14 12.30 11.69 -8.53
CA GLY A 14 13.27 12.66 -8.03
C GLY A 14 13.00 14.10 -8.41
N ASP A 15 11.85 14.41 -9.02
CA ASP A 15 11.50 15.79 -9.38
C ASP A 15 11.17 16.65 -8.16
N ILE A 16 10.73 16.01 -7.07
CA ILE A 16 10.47 16.66 -5.79
C ILE A 16 11.27 15.93 -4.71
N PRO A 17 12.05 16.66 -3.88
CA PRO A 17 12.78 16.04 -2.78
C PRO A 17 11.85 15.38 -1.76
N THR A 18 12.26 14.24 -1.21
CA THR A 18 11.51 13.52 -0.19
C THR A 18 12.46 12.67 0.66
N ASN A 19 11.97 12.17 1.79
CA ASN A 19 12.73 11.27 2.65
C ASN A 19 12.63 9.84 2.10
N SER A 20 13.61 9.47 1.28
CA SER A 20 13.68 8.16 0.65
C SER A 20 14.51 7.21 1.51
N ILE A 21 14.00 6.00 1.74
CA ILE A 21 14.72 4.96 2.48
C ILE A 21 15.24 3.84 1.57
N TYR A 22 14.76 3.78 0.33
CA TYR A 22 15.19 2.76 -0.64
C TYR A 22 14.83 3.22 -2.05
N GLU A 23 15.63 2.83 -3.00
CA GLU A 23 15.37 3.10 -4.42
C GLU A 23 16.03 2.03 -5.28
N ASP A 24 15.31 1.57 -6.30
CA ASP A 24 15.87 0.74 -7.37
C ASP A 24 15.34 1.23 -8.73
N ASP A 25 15.51 0.45 -9.78
CA ASP A 25 15.08 0.87 -11.11
C ASP A 25 13.56 0.98 -11.25
N ASP A 26 12.82 0.22 -10.46
CA ASP A 26 11.36 0.11 -10.59
C ASP A 26 10.59 0.88 -9.51
N PHE A 27 11.18 1.07 -8.34
CA PHE A 27 10.49 1.60 -7.16
C PHE A 27 11.30 2.63 -6.40
N LYS A 28 10.58 3.47 -5.69
CA LYS A 28 11.14 4.29 -4.63
C LYS A 28 10.30 4.11 -3.38
N VAL A 29 10.94 3.98 -2.24
CA VAL A 29 10.26 3.86 -0.95
C VAL A 29 10.55 5.12 -0.15
N ILE A 30 9.50 5.84 0.20
CA ILE A 30 9.60 7.11 0.91
C ILE A 30 8.86 7.04 2.23
N LEU A 31 9.20 7.93 3.16
CA LEU A 31 8.40 8.10 4.37
C LEU A 31 7.17 8.94 4.06
N ASP A 32 6.02 8.54 4.59
CA ASP A 32 4.80 9.32 4.46
C ASP A 32 4.95 10.62 5.24
N ALA A 33 4.63 11.75 4.59
CA ALA A 33 4.75 13.08 5.21
C ALA A 33 3.72 13.31 6.32
N SER A 34 2.62 12.55 6.30
CA SER A 34 1.58 12.58 7.35
C SER A 34 1.43 11.18 7.95
N PRO A 35 2.46 10.70 8.66
CA PRO A 35 2.54 9.30 9.04
C PRO A 35 1.50 8.91 10.10
N ALA A 36 0.97 7.69 9.95
CA ALA A 36 0.12 7.09 10.97
C ALA A 36 0.95 6.62 12.18
N SER A 37 2.22 6.33 11.96
CA SER A 37 3.15 5.88 13.00
C SER A 37 4.57 6.17 12.56
N LYS A 38 5.53 6.03 13.49
CA LYS A 38 6.95 6.17 13.18
C LYS A 38 7.37 5.08 12.18
N GLY A 39 7.87 5.49 11.04
CA GLY A 39 8.31 4.57 10.00
C GLY A 39 7.26 4.24 8.95
N HIS A 40 6.08 4.88 8.99
CA HIS A 40 5.06 4.73 7.94
C HIS A 40 5.66 5.08 6.59
N ALA A 41 5.80 4.08 5.72
CA ALA A 41 6.46 4.21 4.44
C ALA A 41 5.49 3.94 3.29
N LEU A 42 5.84 4.46 2.12
CA LEU A 42 5.09 4.26 0.88
C LEU A 42 6.01 3.64 -0.15
N ILE A 43 5.57 2.54 -0.76
CA ILE A 43 6.23 2.00 -1.95
C ILE A 43 5.57 2.61 -3.17
N LEU A 44 6.38 3.30 -3.98
CA LEU A 44 5.91 3.97 -5.18
C LEU A 44 6.58 3.34 -6.40
N PRO A 45 5.81 2.79 -7.36
CA PRO A 45 6.37 2.45 -8.66
C PRO A 45 6.84 3.73 -9.36
N LYS A 46 7.94 3.65 -10.09
CA LYS A 46 8.44 4.79 -10.88
C LYS A 46 7.58 5.05 -12.10
N GLN A 47 6.97 4.01 -12.67
CA GLN A 47 6.00 4.16 -13.72
C GLN A 47 4.63 4.48 -13.14
N HIS A 48 3.81 5.19 -13.90
CA HIS A 48 2.47 5.54 -13.47
C HIS A 48 1.48 4.43 -13.76
N TYR A 49 0.83 3.97 -12.69
CA TYR A 49 -0.34 3.10 -12.73
C TYR A 49 -1.36 3.73 -11.78
N ALA A 50 -2.60 3.90 -12.21
CA ALA A 50 -3.59 4.54 -11.34
C ALA A 50 -3.91 3.67 -10.11
N ASN A 51 -3.98 2.36 -10.30
CA ASN A 51 -4.39 1.42 -9.25
C ASN A 51 -3.94 0.00 -9.59
N ILE A 52 -4.37 -0.98 -8.77
CA ILE A 52 -3.99 -2.38 -8.94
C ILE A 52 -4.48 -3.00 -10.26
N PHE A 53 -5.54 -2.43 -10.85
CA PHE A 53 -6.08 -2.97 -12.09
C PHE A 53 -5.25 -2.58 -13.31
N GLU A 54 -4.42 -1.55 -13.20
CA GLU A 54 -3.52 -1.10 -14.27
C GLU A 54 -2.10 -1.64 -14.15
N ILE A 55 -1.66 -1.92 -12.92
CA ILE A 55 -0.28 -2.39 -12.70
C ILE A 55 -0.09 -3.79 -13.29
N GLU A 56 1.07 -4.05 -13.86
CA GLU A 56 1.40 -5.34 -14.43
C GLU A 56 1.65 -6.36 -13.32
N ASP A 57 1.30 -7.63 -13.59
CA ASP A 57 1.45 -8.71 -12.61
C ASP A 57 2.88 -8.83 -12.09
N GLU A 58 3.87 -8.71 -12.98
CA GLU A 58 5.28 -8.81 -12.61
C GLU A 58 5.70 -7.67 -11.67
N THR A 59 5.26 -6.45 -11.97
CA THR A 59 5.57 -5.28 -11.15
C THR A 59 4.89 -5.39 -9.80
N LEU A 60 3.65 -5.86 -9.77
CA LEU A 60 2.93 -6.09 -8.52
C LEU A 60 3.65 -7.15 -7.66
N ALA A 61 4.11 -8.23 -8.27
CA ALA A 61 4.87 -9.26 -7.56
C ALA A 61 6.16 -8.70 -6.95
N LYS A 62 6.87 -7.87 -7.72
CA LYS A 62 8.09 -7.19 -7.22
C LYS A 62 7.77 -6.24 -6.07
N ALA A 63 6.65 -5.52 -6.15
CA ALA A 63 6.22 -4.61 -5.08
C ALA A 63 5.96 -5.38 -3.78
N ALA A 64 5.30 -6.52 -3.85
CA ALA A 64 5.02 -7.35 -2.69
C ALA A 64 6.30 -7.90 -2.04
N LYS A 65 7.25 -8.35 -2.86
CA LYS A 65 8.56 -8.81 -2.37
C LYS A 65 9.33 -7.67 -1.72
N LEU A 66 9.29 -6.49 -2.32
CA LEU A 66 9.94 -5.30 -1.77
C LEU A 66 9.30 -4.91 -0.43
N ALA A 67 7.97 -4.98 -0.34
CA ALA A 67 7.26 -4.71 0.91
C ALA A 67 7.81 -5.58 2.05
N LYS A 68 7.96 -6.88 1.82
CA LYS A 68 8.51 -7.80 2.81
C LYS A 68 9.95 -7.39 3.19
N LYS A 69 10.77 -7.03 2.22
CA LYS A 69 12.16 -6.62 2.46
C LYS A 69 12.24 -5.35 3.33
N ILE A 70 11.45 -4.34 3.01
CA ILE A 70 11.44 -3.07 3.74
C ILE A 70 10.87 -3.27 5.14
N MET A 71 9.76 -4.01 5.28
CA MET A 71 9.14 -4.29 6.58
C MET A 71 10.09 -5.06 7.49
N THR A 72 10.82 -6.04 6.96
CA THR A 72 11.80 -6.81 7.72
C THR A 72 12.91 -5.89 8.23
N HIS A 73 13.41 -5.01 7.37
CA HIS A 73 14.44 -4.05 7.75
C HIS A 73 13.95 -3.08 8.82
N GLU A 74 12.77 -2.49 8.62
CA GLU A 74 12.19 -1.55 9.58
C GLU A 74 11.93 -2.22 10.93
N LYS A 75 11.46 -3.47 10.93
CA LYS A 75 11.22 -4.23 12.15
C LYS A 75 12.50 -4.37 12.96
N ASP A 76 13.61 -4.67 12.31
CA ASP A 76 14.90 -4.79 12.97
C ASP A 76 15.39 -3.45 13.54
N VAL A 77 15.19 -2.36 12.81
CA VAL A 77 15.65 -1.03 13.21
C VAL A 77 14.73 -0.40 14.26
N LEU A 78 13.42 -0.51 14.07
CA LEU A 78 12.43 0.20 14.88
C LEU A 78 11.89 -0.61 16.05
N GLY A 79 12.00 -1.94 16.00
CA GLY A 79 11.48 -2.82 17.05
C GLY A 79 9.96 -2.81 17.14
N CYS A 80 9.26 -2.57 16.02
CA CYS A 80 7.80 -2.61 16.00
C CYS A 80 7.29 -4.04 16.15
N GLU A 81 6.09 -4.18 16.74
CA GLU A 81 5.51 -5.48 17.05
C GLU A 81 4.47 -5.94 16.02
N GLY A 82 4.05 -5.06 15.13
CA GLY A 82 3.08 -5.40 14.11
C GLY A 82 3.16 -4.49 12.90
N TYR A 83 2.43 -4.86 11.85
CA TYR A 83 2.35 -4.10 10.61
C TYR A 83 0.97 -4.17 10.00
N ASN A 84 0.57 -3.04 9.41
CA ASN A 84 -0.50 -3.04 8.43
C ASN A 84 0.11 -2.74 7.06
N LEU A 85 -0.16 -3.62 6.10
CA LEU A 85 0.18 -3.41 4.69
C LEU A 85 -1.13 -3.09 3.98
N VAL A 86 -1.24 -1.88 3.43
CA VAL A 86 -2.49 -1.37 2.88
C VAL A 86 -2.28 -0.88 1.46
N GLN A 87 -3.17 -1.27 0.57
CA GLN A 87 -3.19 -0.79 -0.80
C GLN A 87 -4.66 -0.49 -1.17
N ASN A 88 -4.94 0.76 -1.55
CA ASN A 88 -6.30 1.21 -1.82
C ASN A 88 -6.52 1.42 -3.32
N ASN A 89 -7.69 1.03 -3.81
CA ASN A 89 -8.07 1.15 -5.21
C ASN A 89 -9.42 1.82 -5.33
N GLY A 90 -9.43 3.05 -5.83
CA GLY A 90 -10.62 3.86 -5.99
C GLY A 90 -10.89 4.77 -4.80
N GLU A 91 -11.53 5.89 -5.07
CA GLU A 91 -11.84 6.91 -4.07
C GLU A 91 -12.72 6.35 -2.95
N VAL A 92 -13.71 5.53 -3.30
CA VAL A 92 -14.64 4.90 -2.34
C VAL A 92 -13.88 4.01 -1.34
N ALA A 93 -12.74 3.47 -1.75
CA ALA A 93 -11.91 2.61 -0.89
C ALA A 93 -10.82 3.41 -0.16
N GLY A 94 -10.79 4.74 -0.28
CA GLY A 94 -9.83 5.57 0.44
C GLY A 94 -8.59 5.95 -0.36
N GLN A 95 -8.55 5.68 -1.66
CA GLN A 95 -7.44 6.12 -2.50
C GLN A 95 -7.59 7.62 -2.76
N THR A 96 -6.59 8.40 -2.33
CA THR A 96 -6.61 9.87 -2.51
C THR A 96 -5.66 10.34 -3.59
N VAL A 97 -4.62 9.57 -3.88
CA VAL A 97 -3.68 9.85 -4.98
C VAL A 97 -3.74 8.70 -5.97
N PHE A 98 -4.06 9.02 -7.23
CA PHE A 98 -4.29 8.01 -8.28
C PHE A 98 -2.99 7.61 -8.97
N HIS A 99 -2.08 7.15 -8.14
CA HIS A 99 -0.83 6.49 -8.50
C HIS A 99 -0.71 5.32 -7.52
N PHE A 100 -0.65 4.11 -8.03
CA PHE A 100 -0.55 2.90 -7.21
C PHE A 100 0.52 3.08 -6.15
N HIS A 101 0.18 2.77 -4.89
CA HIS A 101 1.15 2.80 -3.79
C HIS A 101 0.73 1.86 -2.68
N MET A 102 1.71 1.33 -1.98
CA MET A 102 1.49 0.49 -0.81
C MET A 102 1.91 1.25 0.44
N HIS A 103 1.04 1.27 1.43
CA HIS A 103 1.35 1.77 2.77
C HIS A 103 1.94 0.66 3.61
N LEU A 104 3.11 0.90 4.18
CA LEU A 104 3.73 0.03 5.17
C LEU A 104 3.67 0.76 6.50
N ILE A 105 2.80 0.30 7.40
CA ILE A 105 2.51 1.01 8.65
C ILE A 105 2.95 0.17 9.85
N PRO A 106 4.12 0.48 10.45
CA PRO A 106 4.55 -0.20 11.67
C PRO A 106 3.59 0.09 12.81
N ARG A 107 3.37 -0.91 13.66
CA ARG A 107 2.53 -0.75 14.85
C ARG A 107 3.33 -1.09 16.09
N TYR A 108 3.11 -0.32 17.14
CA TYR A 108 3.89 -0.39 18.37
C TYR A 108 2.97 -0.68 19.55
N LEU A 109 3.33 -1.67 20.34
CA LEU A 109 2.51 -2.13 21.47
C LEU A 109 2.15 -0.99 22.43
N ASN A 110 3.10 -0.09 22.68
CA ASN A 110 2.94 0.99 23.65
C ASN A 110 2.59 2.34 23.03
N ALA A 111 2.16 2.36 21.76
CA ALA A 111 1.78 3.61 21.10
C ALA A 111 0.49 4.15 21.69
N LYS A 112 0.39 5.51 21.77
CA LYS A 112 -0.82 6.17 22.22
C LYS A 112 -2.01 5.91 21.29
N ASN A 113 -1.73 5.85 19.99
CA ASN A 113 -2.73 5.62 18.94
C ASN A 113 -2.28 4.43 18.10
N ASN A 114 -2.90 3.29 18.35
CA ASN A 114 -2.82 2.13 17.48
C ASN A 114 -4.17 1.99 16.78
N ASP A 115 -4.47 2.93 15.89
CA ASP A 115 -5.70 2.88 15.12
C ASP A 115 -5.62 1.70 14.16
N ILE A 116 -6.12 0.57 14.62
CA ILE A 116 -6.23 -0.62 13.81
C ILE A 116 -7.27 -0.34 12.73
N LEU A 117 -7.00 -0.78 11.51
CA LEU A 117 -7.96 -0.64 10.41
C LEU A 117 -9.27 -1.32 10.81
N ASN A 118 -10.33 -0.55 10.87
CA ASN A 118 -11.66 -1.02 11.27
C ASN A 118 -12.60 -1.05 10.08
N TRP A 119 -13.50 -2.03 10.09
CA TRP A 119 -14.62 -2.08 9.17
C TRP A 119 -15.84 -2.59 9.90
N SER A 120 -17.02 -2.14 9.47
CA SER A 120 -18.27 -2.67 9.97
C SER A 120 -18.60 -3.99 9.28
N HIS A 121 -19.45 -4.77 9.90
CA HIS A 121 -19.81 -6.09 9.39
C HIS A 121 -21.22 -6.05 8.81
N GLU A 122 -21.37 -6.56 7.60
CA GLU A 122 -22.68 -6.79 7.01
C GLU A 122 -23.12 -8.22 7.29
N THR A 123 -24.41 -8.44 7.39
CA THR A 123 -24.98 -9.75 7.67
C THR A 123 -25.76 -10.24 6.46
N PHE A 124 -25.41 -11.43 6.00
CA PHE A 124 -26.09 -12.11 4.90
C PHE A 124 -26.59 -13.46 5.40
N SER A 125 -27.78 -13.88 4.96
CA SER A 125 -28.29 -15.21 5.27
C SER A 125 -27.41 -16.28 4.61
N PRO A 126 -27.49 -17.57 5.09
CA PRO A 126 -26.77 -18.65 4.41
C PRO A 126 -27.11 -18.78 2.93
N GLU A 127 -28.38 -18.55 2.56
CA GLU A 127 -28.84 -18.60 1.17
C GLU A 127 -28.21 -17.45 0.34
N GLU A 128 -28.21 -16.25 0.89
CA GLU A 128 -27.58 -15.10 0.25
C GLU A 128 -26.07 -15.32 0.06
N MET A 129 -25.38 -15.86 1.08
CA MET A 129 -23.96 -16.19 0.99
C MET A 129 -23.69 -17.20 -0.13
N ALA A 130 -24.56 -18.19 -0.28
CA ALA A 130 -24.44 -19.19 -1.34
C ALA A 130 -24.62 -18.57 -2.74
N GLU A 131 -25.58 -17.66 -2.88
CA GLU A 131 -25.80 -16.95 -4.14
C GLU A 131 -24.60 -16.05 -4.49
N ILE A 132 -24.06 -15.33 -3.52
CA ILE A 132 -22.87 -14.51 -3.71
C ILE A 132 -21.69 -15.39 -4.14
N ARG A 133 -21.47 -16.49 -3.44
CA ARG A 133 -20.43 -17.46 -3.79
C ARG A 133 -20.55 -17.91 -5.24
N ASP A 134 -21.76 -18.32 -5.63
CA ASP A 134 -21.99 -18.88 -6.96
C ASP A 134 -21.76 -17.85 -8.07
N SER A 135 -22.13 -16.57 -7.81
CA SER A 135 -21.91 -15.50 -8.78
C SER A 135 -20.43 -15.11 -8.91
N LEU A 136 -19.62 -15.40 -7.89
CA LEU A 136 -18.20 -15.01 -7.86
C LEU A 136 -17.24 -16.17 -8.19
N LYS A 137 -17.76 -17.39 -8.28
CA LYS A 137 -16.93 -18.55 -8.54
C LYS A 137 -16.12 -18.40 -9.83
N MET A 138 -14.85 -18.76 -9.74
CA MET A 138 -13.92 -18.70 -10.89
C MET A 138 -13.45 -20.11 -11.20
N GLN A 139 -13.09 -20.33 -12.47
CA GLN A 139 -12.40 -21.54 -12.87
C GLN A 139 -10.90 -21.35 -12.59
N SER A 140 -10.28 -22.41 -12.06
CA SER A 140 -8.83 -22.40 -11.79
C SER A 140 -7.98 -22.60 -13.04
#